data_fa0bf6188035f3bd54ce3ab893e9ab5d
#
_entry.id   fa0bf6188035f3bd54ce3ab893e9ab5d
#
_cell.length_a   1.000
_cell.length_b   1.000
_cell.length_c   1.000
_cell.angle_alpha   90.00
_cell.angle_beta   90.00
_cell.angle_gamma   90.00
#
_symmetry.space_group_name_H-M   'P 1'
#
loop_
_entity.id
_entity.type
_entity.pdbx_description
1 polymer ?
#
loop_
_entity_poly.entity_id
_entity_poly.type
_entity_poly.pdbx_seq_one_letter_code
_entity_poly.pdbx_strand_id
1 'polypeptide(L)'
;MIKEYIDNKDNKKYYKIKNHYIGKDVFTGKEKRISKKGFRTKKDAENYCINIKHDFLNGYVFDTTHTTFEDLYNLFNEQYKYQVKESTYYTHKTTFKNILVKFGKLKIKNITLPLCQKYLNDISEDYTRDYVKNIKAKIGMVLDYAVKMGLLNTNYMKLAKVPKKKDEKKKNYYTKNELLEFLNIVKDNFTLDVYVAFRLLAFTGARKGELASLTWKDFNFKENTLTINKNMINVEGKTIISDTKTTASNRVIFIDKETVDILLKYRKQQGFIPLETSIFPINMYWINNSLRAIYKAYPNLRQISIHGFRHTHATLLYESGVNVKDISERLGHSDVNITLNIYTHLTEVKKKDTSDLFAKYMSV
;
A
#
# COMPACT_ATOMS: atom_id res chain seq x y z
N MET A 1 -40.85 -28.16 6.03
CA MET A 1 -42.30 -27.95 6.16
C MET A 1 -42.54 -26.47 6.51
N ILE A 2 -43.37 -25.75 5.73
CA ILE A 2 -43.73 -24.38 5.98
C ILE A 2 -44.97 -24.37 6.87
N LYS A 3 -44.89 -23.61 7.99
CA LYS A 3 -45.98 -23.48 8.96
C LYS A 3 -46.29 -22.01 9.21
N GLU A 4 -47.54 -21.74 9.40
CA GLU A 4 -48.06 -20.45 9.82
C GLU A 4 -47.86 -20.26 11.34
N TYR A 5 -47.69 -19.03 11.81
CA TYR A 5 -47.66 -18.67 13.22
C TYR A 5 -48.04 -17.19 13.39
N ILE A 6 -48.56 -16.85 14.56
CA ILE A 6 -48.83 -15.47 14.95
C ILE A 6 -47.63 -14.99 15.78
N ASP A 7 -47.09 -13.81 15.44
CA ASP A 7 -45.99 -13.22 16.20
C ASP A 7 -46.53 -12.46 17.40
N ASN A 8 -46.09 -12.80 18.60
CA ASN A 8 -46.55 -12.21 19.86
C ASN A 8 -46.20 -10.72 20.02
N LYS A 9 -45.33 -10.16 19.17
CA LYS A 9 -44.92 -8.75 19.24
C LYS A 9 -45.89 -7.80 18.55
N ASP A 10 -46.46 -8.21 17.43
CA ASP A 10 -47.31 -7.34 16.59
C ASP A 10 -48.69 -7.95 16.30
N ASN A 11 -48.94 -9.13 16.87
CA ASN A 11 -50.16 -9.92 16.70
C ASN A 11 -50.52 -10.18 15.24
N LYS A 12 -49.54 -10.25 14.34
CA LYS A 12 -49.71 -10.49 12.90
C LYS A 12 -49.35 -11.92 12.52
N LYS A 13 -49.92 -12.35 11.44
CA LYS A 13 -49.74 -13.66 10.84
C LYS A 13 -48.44 -13.69 10.00
N TYR A 14 -47.59 -14.68 10.27
CA TYR A 14 -46.35 -14.92 9.55
C TYR A 14 -46.15 -16.40 9.24
N TYR A 15 -45.22 -16.71 8.34
CA TYR A 15 -44.82 -18.06 7.99
C TYR A 15 -43.41 -18.38 8.47
N LYS A 16 -43.19 -19.64 8.85
CA LYS A 16 -41.89 -20.18 9.26
C LYS A 16 -41.57 -21.47 8.52
N ILE A 17 -40.33 -21.64 8.19
CA ILE A 17 -39.76 -22.88 7.67
C ILE A 17 -39.16 -23.63 8.85
N LYS A 18 -39.50 -24.90 9.01
CA LYS A 18 -38.96 -25.76 10.06
C LYS A 18 -38.29 -26.98 9.42
N ASN A 19 -37.02 -27.18 9.70
CA ASN A 19 -36.24 -28.38 9.36
C ASN A 19 -36.37 -28.79 7.86
N HIS A 20 -36.25 -27.81 6.93
CA HIS A 20 -36.33 -28.05 5.50
C HIS A 20 -35.03 -28.59 4.97
N TYR A 21 -35.06 -29.73 4.28
CA TYR A 21 -33.89 -30.35 3.67
C TYR A 21 -33.48 -29.59 2.41
N ILE A 22 -32.19 -29.27 2.31
CA ILE A 22 -31.61 -28.52 1.18
C ILE A 22 -30.58 -29.31 0.38
N GLY A 23 -30.04 -30.42 0.94
CA GLY A 23 -29.07 -31.29 0.27
C GLY A 23 -28.17 -32.00 1.26
N LYS A 24 -27.14 -32.67 0.73
CA LYS A 24 -26.05 -33.28 1.51
C LYS A 24 -24.76 -32.50 1.30
N ASP A 25 -24.05 -32.25 2.38
CA ASP A 25 -22.72 -31.64 2.33
C ASP A 25 -21.75 -32.54 1.56
N VAL A 26 -21.11 -32.01 0.53
CA VAL A 26 -20.27 -32.79 -0.41
C VAL A 26 -19.04 -33.38 0.27
N PHE A 27 -18.49 -32.74 1.31
CA PHE A 27 -17.31 -33.18 2.01
C PHE A 27 -17.60 -34.16 3.15
N THR A 28 -18.71 -33.94 3.87
CA THR A 28 -19.03 -34.74 5.07
C THR A 28 -20.13 -35.77 4.84
N GLY A 29 -20.85 -35.72 3.72
CA GLY A 29 -22.01 -36.56 3.41
C GLY A 29 -23.23 -36.30 4.31
N LYS A 30 -23.14 -35.38 5.27
CA LYS A 30 -24.24 -35.10 6.23
C LYS A 30 -25.35 -34.29 5.59
N GLU A 31 -26.58 -34.58 5.98
CA GLU A 31 -27.76 -33.81 5.54
C GLU A 31 -27.70 -32.40 6.09
N LYS A 32 -27.91 -31.41 5.21
CA LYS A 32 -28.12 -30.00 5.56
C LYS A 32 -29.60 -29.68 5.57
N ARG A 33 -30.03 -29.09 6.67
CA ARG A 33 -31.42 -28.68 6.89
C ARG A 33 -31.47 -27.27 7.44
N ILE A 34 -32.47 -26.49 7.04
CA ILE A 34 -32.65 -25.10 7.47
C ILE A 34 -33.98 -24.87 8.19
N SER A 35 -33.95 -23.87 9.08
CA SER A 35 -35.18 -23.35 9.73
C SER A 35 -35.07 -21.83 9.75
N LYS A 36 -36.16 -21.16 9.33
CA LYS A 36 -36.25 -19.70 9.31
C LYS A 36 -37.69 -19.24 9.56
N LYS A 37 -37.88 -18.13 10.23
CA LYS A 37 -39.20 -17.54 10.52
C LYS A 37 -39.26 -16.09 10.07
N GLY A 38 -40.49 -15.50 10.02
CA GLY A 38 -40.66 -14.09 9.73
C GLY A 38 -41.02 -13.79 8.28
N PHE A 39 -41.52 -14.77 7.50
CA PHE A 39 -42.01 -14.52 6.14
C PHE A 39 -43.45 -13.95 6.20
N ARG A 40 -43.72 -12.89 5.42
CA ARG A 40 -45.04 -12.26 5.36
C ARG A 40 -46.06 -13.08 4.62
N THR A 41 -45.63 -13.82 3.58
CA THR A 41 -46.47 -14.68 2.80
C THR A 41 -45.93 -16.11 2.73
N LYS A 42 -46.80 -17.09 2.47
CA LYS A 42 -46.38 -18.47 2.23
C LYS A 42 -45.49 -18.58 0.99
N LYS A 43 -45.80 -17.78 -0.06
CA LYS A 43 -45.03 -17.70 -1.30
C LYS A 43 -43.60 -17.23 -1.08
N ASP A 44 -43.40 -16.25 -0.18
CA ASP A 44 -42.04 -15.81 0.18
C ASP A 44 -41.23 -16.93 0.84
N ALA A 45 -41.86 -17.71 1.72
CA ALA A 45 -41.21 -18.85 2.35
C ALA A 45 -40.88 -19.97 1.34
N GLU A 46 -41.78 -20.23 0.37
CA GLU A 46 -41.53 -21.20 -0.71
C GLU A 46 -40.42 -20.76 -1.64
N ASN A 47 -40.43 -19.51 -2.10
CA ASN A 47 -39.35 -18.93 -2.91
C ASN A 47 -38.03 -18.99 -2.19
N TYR A 48 -38.01 -18.72 -0.89
CA TYR A 48 -36.80 -18.86 -0.07
C TYR A 48 -36.25 -20.30 -0.05
N CYS A 49 -37.13 -21.28 0.11
CA CYS A 49 -36.74 -22.70 0.07
C CYS A 49 -36.11 -23.11 -1.29
N ILE A 50 -36.75 -22.66 -2.40
CA ILE A 50 -36.25 -22.93 -3.74
C ILE A 50 -34.86 -22.30 -3.95
N ASN A 51 -34.71 -21.04 -3.62
CA ASN A 51 -33.47 -20.31 -3.82
C ASN A 51 -32.32 -20.91 -2.97
N ILE A 52 -32.57 -21.17 -1.69
CA ILE A 52 -31.49 -21.71 -0.80
C ILE A 52 -31.09 -23.15 -1.20
N LYS A 53 -32.05 -23.96 -1.72
CA LYS A 53 -31.73 -25.28 -2.24
C LYS A 53 -30.94 -25.21 -3.54
N HIS A 54 -31.31 -24.32 -4.45
CA HIS A 54 -30.55 -24.05 -5.67
C HIS A 54 -29.15 -23.56 -5.36
N ASP A 55 -28.99 -22.61 -4.43
CA ASP A 55 -27.69 -22.08 -4.01
C ASP A 55 -26.83 -23.18 -3.37
N PHE A 56 -27.41 -24.02 -2.53
CA PHE A 56 -26.71 -25.15 -1.93
C PHE A 56 -26.24 -26.18 -2.96
N LEU A 57 -27.09 -26.53 -3.95
CA LEU A 57 -26.73 -27.47 -5.02
C LEU A 57 -25.64 -26.94 -5.95
N ASN A 58 -25.57 -25.62 -6.11
CA ASN A 58 -24.53 -24.93 -6.88
C ASN A 58 -23.27 -24.61 -6.05
N GLY A 59 -23.15 -25.13 -4.83
CA GLY A 59 -22.04 -24.88 -3.93
C GLY A 59 -22.09 -23.54 -3.19
N TYR A 60 -23.23 -22.80 -3.32
CA TYR A 60 -23.43 -21.51 -2.65
C TYR A 60 -24.17 -21.70 -1.32
N VAL A 61 -23.48 -21.50 -0.22
CA VAL A 61 -24.05 -21.61 1.14
C VAL A 61 -24.62 -20.25 1.62
N PHE A 62 -24.78 -19.26 0.72
CA PHE A 62 -25.08 -17.88 1.10
C PHE A 62 -26.48 -17.44 0.70
N ASP A 63 -27.24 -16.97 1.68
CA ASP A 63 -28.46 -16.20 1.46
C ASP A 63 -28.08 -14.79 0.97
N THR A 64 -27.97 -14.62 -0.35
CA THR A 64 -27.60 -13.35 -1.00
C THR A 64 -28.54 -12.20 -0.64
N THR A 65 -29.77 -12.50 -0.14
CA THR A 65 -30.74 -11.48 0.27
C THR A 65 -30.37 -10.77 1.56
N HIS A 66 -29.59 -11.42 2.41
CA HIS A 66 -29.22 -10.89 3.74
C HIS A 66 -27.72 -10.65 3.88
N THR A 67 -26.88 -11.23 3.01
CA THR A 67 -25.42 -11.08 3.04
C THR A 67 -25.02 -9.61 2.88
N THR A 68 -24.27 -9.12 3.84
CA THR A 68 -23.73 -7.76 3.84
C THR A 68 -22.36 -7.72 3.14
N PHE A 69 -21.89 -6.53 2.82
CA PHE A 69 -20.54 -6.35 2.30
C PHE A 69 -19.47 -6.77 3.33
N GLU A 70 -19.74 -6.58 4.63
CA GLU A 70 -18.85 -7.02 5.71
C GLU A 70 -18.74 -8.54 5.78
N ASP A 71 -19.85 -9.27 5.65
CA ASP A 71 -19.86 -10.74 5.57
C ASP A 71 -19.03 -11.22 4.38
N LEU A 72 -19.23 -10.60 3.22
CA LEU A 72 -18.46 -10.90 2.01
C LEU A 72 -16.96 -10.58 2.18
N TYR A 73 -16.63 -9.44 2.78
CA TYR A 73 -15.26 -9.07 3.08
C TYR A 73 -14.59 -10.08 4.01
N ASN A 74 -15.26 -10.53 5.06
CA ASN A 74 -14.72 -11.50 5.99
C ASN A 74 -14.35 -12.81 5.29
N LEU A 75 -15.23 -13.32 4.44
CA LEU A 75 -14.98 -14.52 3.62
C LEU A 75 -13.79 -14.34 2.66
N PHE A 76 -13.76 -13.23 1.94
CA PHE A 76 -12.64 -12.89 1.07
C PHE A 76 -11.34 -12.82 1.87
N ASN A 77 -11.37 -12.17 3.03
CA ASN A 77 -10.22 -11.90 3.86
C ASN A 77 -9.58 -13.17 4.46
N GLU A 78 -10.40 -14.20 4.77
CA GLU A 78 -9.91 -15.51 5.21
C GLU A 78 -9.02 -16.18 4.18
N GLN A 79 -9.33 -16.05 2.90
CA GLN A 79 -8.52 -16.59 1.80
C GLN A 79 -7.35 -15.67 1.44
N TYR A 80 -7.60 -14.35 1.42
CA TYR A 80 -6.62 -13.35 1.01
C TYR A 80 -5.37 -13.33 1.88
N LYS A 81 -5.50 -13.61 3.19
CA LYS A 81 -4.36 -13.66 4.12
C LYS A 81 -3.27 -14.65 3.73
N TYR A 82 -3.63 -15.76 3.05
CA TYR A 82 -2.67 -16.77 2.60
C TYR A 82 -2.04 -16.46 1.24
N GLN A 83 -2.56 -15.48 0.51
CA GLN A 83 -2.12 -15.13 -0.84
C GLN A 83 -1.11 -13.97 -0.86
N VAL A 84 -0.96 -13.25 0.25
CA VAL A 84 -0.15 -12.04 0.30
C VAL A 84 0.80 -12.03 1.50
N LYS A 85 1.87 -11.21 1.39
CA LYS A 85 2.78 -10.98 2.52
C LYS A 85 2.03 -10.31 3.69
N GLU A 86 2.46 -10.60 4.91
CA GLU A 86 1.84 -10.09 6.15
C GLU A 86 1.68 -8.56 6.16
N SER A 87 2.68 -7.81 5.70
CA SER A 87 2.60 -6.35 5.61
C SER A 87 1.53 -5.85 4.64
N THR A 88 1.31 -6.59 3.54
CA THR A 88 0.26 -6.29 2.56
C THR A 88 -1.11 -6.59 3.16
N TYR A 89 -1.23 -7.71 3.86
CA TYR A 89 -2.45 -8.09 4.57
C TYR A 89 -2.82 -7.07 5.65
N TYR A 90 -1.85 -6.64 6.45
CA TYR A 90 -2.06 -5.61 7.48
C TYR A 90 -2.54 -4.27 6.90
N THR A 91 -1.88 -3.81 5.83
CA THR A 91 -2.30 -2.59 5.13
C THR A 91 -3.70 -2.72 4.54
N HIS A 92 -4.03 -3.89 3.99
CA HIS A 92 -5.38 -4.21 3.50
C HIS A 92 -6.41 -4.11 4.63
N LYS A 93 -6.19 -4.79 5.75
CA LYS A 93 -7.07 -4.79 6.93
C LYS A 93 -7.29 -3.37 7.47
N THR A 94 -6.21 -2.58 7.55
CA THR A 94 -6.29 -1.18 8.02
C THR A 94 -7.12 -0.30 7.06
N THR A 95 -6.95 -0.47 5.76
CA THR A 95 -7.74 0.25 4.76
C THR A 95 -9.22 -0.11 4.86
N PHE A 96 -9.53 -1.40 5.06
CA PHE A 96 -10.92 -1.87 5.16
C PHE A 96 -11.63 -1.40 6.43
N LYS A 97 -10.94 -1.08 7.53
CA LYS A 97 -11.58 -0.45 8.70
C LYS A 97 -12.39 0.79 8.29
N ASN A 98 -11.84 1.64 7.44
CA ASN A 98 -12.52 2.85 6.97
C ASN A 98 -13.62 2.55 5.94
N ILE A 99 -13.40 1.57 5.04
CA ILE A 99 -14.39 1.16 4.04
C ILE A 99 -15.63 0.57 4.73
N LEU A 100 -15.44 -0.31 5.72
CA LEU A 100 -16.52 -1.01 6.42
C LEU A 100 -17.43 -0.06 7.20
N VAL A 101 -16.94 1.10 7.65
CA VAL A 101 -17.80 2.12 8.30
C VAL A 101 -18.96 2.53 7.39
N LYS A 102 -18.72 2.67 6.07
CA LYS A 102 -19.76 3.09 5.10
C LYS A 102 -20.38 1.90 4.34
N PHE A 103 -19.56 0.93 3.95
CA PHE A 103 -20.00 -0.20 3.12
C PHE A 103 -20.45 -1.43 3.93
N GLY A 104 -19.93 -1.64 5.15
CA GLY A 104 -20.07 -2.89 5.89
C GLY A 104 -21.49 -3.40 5.98
N LYS A 105 -22.45 -2.54 6.35
CA LYS A 105 -23.85 -2.90 6.56
C LYS A 105 -24.70 -2.96 5.27
N LEU A 106 -24.11 -2.58 4.13
CA LEU A 106 -24.85 -2.63 2.85
C LEU A 106 -25.04 -4.09 2.42
N LYS A 107 -26.28 -4.44 2.08
CA LYS A 107 -26.55 -5.73 1.44
C LYS A 107 -25.90 -5.75 0.07
N ILE A 108 -25.17 -6.82 -0.27
CA ILE A 108 -24.41 -6.89 -1.53
C ILE A 108 -25.26 -6.65 -2.76
N LYS A 109 -26.52 -7.13 -2.77
CA LYS A 109 -27.48 -6.90 -3.87
C LYS A 109 -27.88 -5.45 -4.06
N ASN A 110 -27.72 -4.59 -3.06
CA ASN A 110 -28.03 -3.17 -3.11
C ASN A 110 -26.83 -2.31 -3.53
N ILE A 111 -25.66 -2.92 -3.76
CA ILE A 111 -24.48 -2.21 -4.25
C ILE A 111 -24.63 -2.03 -5.76
N THR A 112 -25.19 -0.89 -6.15
CA THR A 112 -25.46 -0.50 -7.54
C THR A 112 -24.42 0.47 -8.08
N LEU A 113 -24.38 0.67 -9.40
CA LEU A 113 -23.48 1.65 -10.02
C LEU A 113 -23.68 3.09 -9.48
N PRO A 114 -24.91 3.61 -9.34
CA PRO A 114 -25.12 4.94 -8.75
C PRO A 114 -24.59 5.06 -7.33
N LEU A 115 -24.76 4.03 -6.48
CA LEU A 115 -24.23 4.03 -5.12
C LEU A 115 -22.68 4.02 -5.11
N CYS A 116 -22.06 3.19 -5.96
CA CYS A 116 -20.60 3.16 -6.10
C CYS A 116 -20.05 4.51 -6.58
N GLN A 117 -20.71 5.12 -7.58
CA GLN A 117 -20.30 6.41 -8.11
C GLN A 117 -20.44 7.52 -7.08
N LYS A 118 -21.57 7.57 -6.36
CA LYS A 118 -21.78 8.54 -5.28
C LYS A 118 -20.70 8.42 -4.22
N TYR A 119 -20.39 7.20 -3.77
CA TYR A 119 -19.33 6.98 -2.77
C TYR A 119 -17.97 7.49 -3.23
N LEU A 120 -17.58 7.22 -4.50
CA LEU A 120 -16.32 7.72 -5.04
C LEU A 120 -16.30 9.25 -5.16
N ASN A 121 -17.42 9.87 -5.49
CA ASN A 121 -17.55 11.32 -5.53
C ASN A 121 -17.39 11.91 -4.12
N ASP A 122 -18.12 11.38 -3.14
CA ASP A 122 -18.09 11.85 -1.74
C ASP A 122 -16.66 11.81 -1.18
N ILE A 123 -15.94 10.68 -1.33
CA ILE A 123 -14.57 10.59 -0.81
C ILE A 123 -13.56 11.39 -1.63
N SER A 124 -13.87 11.78 -2.86
CA SER A 124 -12.98 12.60 -3.68
C SER A 124 -12.92 14.07 -3.22
N GLU A 125 -13.86 14.52 -2.39
CA GLU A 125 -13.83 15.86 -1.81
C GLU A 125 -12.67 16.00 -0.82
N ASP A 126 -12.45 14.98 0.02
CA ASP A 126 -11.49 15.01 1.13
C ASP A 126 -10.13 14.37 0.78
N TYR A 127 -10.10 13.46 -0.20
CA TYR A 127 -8.91 12.65 -0.48
C TYR A 127 -8.34 12.88 -1.88
N THR A 128 -7.04 12.54 -2.03
CA THR A 128 -6.36 12.59 -3.33
C THR A 128 -6.93 11.56 -4.30
N ARG A 129 -6.82 11.84 -5.59
CA ARG A 129 -7.29 10.94 -6.64
C ARG A 129 -6.67 9.55 -6.54
N ASP A 130 -5.39 9.44 -6.17
CA ASP A 130 -4.71 8.15 -6.05
C ASP A 130 -5.19 7.35 -4.85
N TYR A 131 -5.55 8.00 -3.74
CA TYR A 131 -6.22 7.36 -2.63
C TYR A 131 -7.60 6.82 -3.03
N VAL A 132 -8.40 7.62 -3.75
CA VAL A 132 -9.73 7.19 -4.26
C VAL A 132 -9.60 6.00 -5.21
N LYS A 133 -8.59 5.99 -6.11
CA LYS A 133 -8.28 4.82 -6.96
C LYS A 133 -7.96 3.57 -6.13
N ASN A 134 -7.17 3.72 -5.06
CA ASN A 134 -6.84 2.60 -4.18
C ASN A 134 -8.08 2.05 -3.48
N ILE A 135 -8.94 2.91 -2.93
CA ILE A 135 -10.22 2.50 -2.31
C ILE A 135 -11.11 1.78 -3.34
N LYS A 136 -11.26 2.34 -4.55
CA LYS A 136 -12.00 1.70 -5.65
C LYS A 136 -11.46 0.30 -5.94
N ALA A 137 -10.14 0.14 -6.05
CA ALA A 137 -9.50 -1.14 -6.31
C ALA A 137 -9.77 -2.14 -5.17
N LYS A 138 -9.65 -1.71 -3.92
CA LYS A 138 -9.90 -2.56 -2.74
C LYS A 138 -11.33 -3.07 -2.67
N ILE A 139 -12.34 -2.19 -2.81
CA ILE A 139 -13.75 -2.61 -2.86
C ILE A 139 -13.98 -3.50 -4.09
N GLY A 140 -13.39 -3.15 -5.24
CA GLY A 140 -13.47 -3.93 -6.46
C GLY A 140 -12.98 -5.36 -6.29
N MET A 141 -11.88 -5.60 -5.55
CA MET A 141 -11.38 -6.95 -5.26
C MET A 141 -12.41 -7.83 -4.52
N VAL A 142 -13.08 -7.26 -3.52
CA VAL A 142 -14.10 -7.99 -2.73
C VAL A 142 -15.33 -8.27 -3.59
N LEU A 143 -15.77 -7.30 -4.41
CA LEU A 143 -16.90 -7.51 -5.31
C LEU A 143 -16.57 -8.46 -6.47
N ASP A 144 -15.32 -8.51 -6.96
CA ASP A 144 -14.87 -9.52 -7.92
C ASP A 144 -14.95 -10.93 -7.32
N TYR A 145 -14.59 -11.06 -6.05
CA TYR A 145 -14.74 -12.33 -5.34
C TYR A 145 -16.22 -12.74 -5.30
N ALA A 146 -17.14 -11.81 -5.01
CA ALA A 146 -18.59 -12.09 -5.07
C ALA A 146 -19.06 -12.53 -6.46
N VAL A 147 -18.55 -11.90 -7.52
CA VAL A 147 -18.88 -12.30 -8.90
C VAL A 147 -18.34 -13.70 -9.21
N LYS A 148 -17.10 -14.01 -8.81
CA LYS A 148 -16.52 -15.35 -8.98
C LYS A 148 -17.29 -16.43 -8.21
N MET A 149 -17.86 -16.08 -7.06
CA MET A 149 -18.69 -16.98 -6.25
C MET A 149 -20.15 -17.04 -6.75
N GLY A 150 -20.51 -16.33 -7.82
CA GLY A 150 -21.88 -16.28 -8.34
C GLY A 150 -22.89 -15.53 -7.45
N LEU A 151 -22.40 -14.80 -6.43
CA LEU A 151 -23.24 -14.01 -5.51
C LEU A 151 -23.71 -12.69 -6.14
N LEU A 152 -22.97 -12.20 -7.13
CA LEU A 152 -23.28 -11.02 -7.92
C LEU A 152 -23.04 -11.30 -9.41
N ASN A 153 -23.86 -10.72 -10.26
CA ASN A 153 -23.67 -10.81 -11.71
C ASN A 153 -22.62 -9.80 -12.22
N THR A 154 -22.44 -8.70 -11.50
CA THR A 154 -21.60 -7.58 -11.99
C THR A 154 -20.93 -6.85 -10.82
N ASN A 155 -19.65 -6.53 -11.01
CA ASN A 155 -18.90 -5.66 -10.12
C ASN A 155 -19.10 -4.20 -10.55
N TYR A 156 -20.08 -3.52 -9.96
CA TYR A 156 -20.38 -2.12 -10.26
C TYR A 156 -19.27 -1.14 -9.85
N MET A 157 -18.45 -1.50 -8.88
CA MET A 157 -17.31 -0.64 -8.51
C MET A 157 -16.28 -0.50 -9.65
N LYS A 158 -16.09 -1.54 -10.47
CA LYS A 158 -15.24 -1.45 -11.66
C LYS A 158 -15.78 -0.47 -12.70
N LEU A 159 -17.09 -0.41 -12.85
CA LEU A 159 -17.76 0.47 -13.83
C LEU A 159 -17.77 1.93 -13.37
N ALA A 160 -17.79 2.18 -12.06
CA ALA A 160 -17.77 3.53 -11.52
C ALA A 160 -16.47 4.26 -11.91
N LYS A 161 -16.52 5.56 -12.14
CA LYS A 161 -15.39 6.39 -12.57
C LYS A 161 -14.83 7.19 -11.41
N VAL A 162 -13.50 7.20 -11.25
CA VAL A 162 -12.84 8.09 -10.28
C VAL A 162 -12.89 9.51 -10.81
N PRO A 163 -13.41 10.47 -10.03
CA PRO A 163 -13.49 11.87 -10.43
C PRO A 163 -12.11 12.43 -10.85
N LYS A 164 -12.13 13.30 -11.88
CA LYS A 164 -10.94 14.02 -12.31
C LYS A 164 -10.74 15.22 -11.38
N LYS A 165 -9.99 15.04 -10.29
CA LYS A 165 -9.51 16.14 -9.45
C LYS A 165 -8.14 16.57 -9.97
N LYS A 166 -7.92 17.85 -10.17
CA LYS A 166 -6.56 18.38 -10.39
C LYS A 166 -5.88 18.41 -9.02
N ASP A 167 -5.23 17.31 -8.66
CA ASP A 167 -4.31 17.34 -7.53
C ASP A 167 -3.09 18.15 -7.97
N GLU A 168 -2.83 19.28 -7.33
CA GLU A 168 -1.56 19.96 -7.46
C GLU A 168 -0.48 19.03 -6.91
N LYS A 169 0.28 18.40 -7.81
CA LYS A 169 1.41 17.59 -7.42
C LYS A 169 2.49 18.51 -6.86
N LYS A 170 2.53 18.67 -5.54
CA LYS A 170 3.66 19.35 -4.87
C LYS A 170 4.94 18.58 -5.21
N LYS A 171 5.96 19.31 -5.66
CA LYS A 171 7.29 18.72 -5.91
C LYS A 171 7.81 18.10 -4.61
N ASN A 172 7.96 16.77 -4.58
CA ASN A 172 8.45 16.02 -3.42
C ASN A 172 9.92 15.64 -3.60
N TYR A 173 10.74 16.60 -3.99
CA TYR A 173 12.20 16.46 -4.09
C TYR A 173 12.87 17.83 -3.96
N TYR A 174 14.15 17.83 -3.61
CA TYR A 174 15.01 19.01 -3.52
C TYR A 174 15.76 19.22 -4.83
N THR A 175 16.01 20.47 -5.17
CA THR A 175 17.09 20.87 -6.07
C THR A 175 18.44 20.67 -5.39
N LYS A 176 19.55 20.75 -6.14
CA LYS A 176 20.91 20.66 -5.59
C LYS A 176 21.13 21.65 -4.44
N ASN A 177 20.76 22.93 -4.62
CA ASN A 177 20.96 23.95 -3.60
C ASN A 177 20.10 23.72 -2.35
N GLU A 178 18.84 23.35 -2.53
CA GLU A 178 17.94 23.01 -1.40
C GLU A 178 18.44 21.80 -0.61
N LEU A 179 19.01 20.78 -1.28
CA LEU A 179 19.59 19.63 -0.58
C LEU A 179 20.84 20.01 0.21
N LEU A 180 21.74 20.82 -0.37
CA LEU A 180 22.94 21.29 0.33
C LEU A 180 22.55 22.15 1.54
N GLU A 181 21.62 23.07 1.41
CA GLU A 181 21.10 23.89 2.50
C GLU A 181 20.54 23.00 3.62
N PHE A 182 19.67 22.03 3.28
CA PHE A 182 19.11 21.09 4.24
C PHE A 182 20.21 20.32 4.99
N LEU A 183 21.18 19.75 4.27
CA LEU A 183 22.26 18.97 4.89
C LEU A 183 23.18 19.82 5.78
N ASN A 184 23.48 21.06 5.40
CA ASN A 184 24.25 21.97 6.23
C ASN A 184 23.52 22.32 7.53
N ILE A 185 22.23 22.66 7.45
CA ILE A 185 21.41 22.91 8.63
C ILE A 185 21.40 21.70 9.57
N VAL A 186 21.20 20.49 9.01
CA VAL A 186 21.17 19.27 9.84
C VAL A 186 22.54 18.98 10.46
N LYS A 187 23.63 19.18 9.72
CA LYS A 187 25.00 18.99 10.20
C LYS A 187 25.34 19.91 11.38
N ASP A 188 24.92 21.17 11.31
CA ASP A 188 25.30 22.19 12.25
C ASP A 188 24.41 22.25 13.50
N ASN A 189 23.14 21.80 13.39
CA ASN A 189 22.15 22.04 14.44
C ASN A 189 21.51 20.75 15.01
N PHE A 190 21.84 19.57 14.48
CA PHE A 190 21.29 18.31 14.96
C PHE A 190 22.40 17.31 15.30
N THR A 191 22.01 16.21 15.93
CA THR A 191 22.95 15.15 16.33
C THR A 191 23.57 14.43 15.12
N LEU A 192 24.75 13.88 15.29
CA LEU A 192 25.51 13.26 14.19
C LEU A 192 24.76 12.07 13.58
N ASP A 193 24.01 11.29 14.37
CA ASP A 193 23.18 10.19 13.87
C ASP A 193 22.08 10.67 12.90
N VAL A 194 21.42 11.79 13.22
CA VAL A 194 20.43 12.42 12.35
C VAL A 194 21.09 12.90 11.04
N TYR A 195 22.25 13.56 11.12
CA TYR A 195 22.98 13.99 9.94
C TYR A 195 23.39 12.81 9.05
N VAL A 196 23.97 11.76 9.64
CA VAL A 196 24.36 10.53 8.94
C VAL A 196 23.18 9.89 8.23
N ALA A 197 22.02 9.82 8.90
CA ALA A 197 20.82 9.23 8.31
C ALA A 197 20.32 10.00 7.08
N PHE A 198 20.23 11.32 7.15
CA PHE A 198 19.79 12.14 6.01
C PHE A 198 20.82 12.19 4.89
N ARG A 199 22.12 12.20 5.22
CA ARG A 199 23.17 12.07 4.22
C ARG A 199 23.08 10.73 3.49
N LEU A 200 22.93 9.62 4.19
CA LEU A 200 22.76 8.31 3.56
C LEU A 200 21.49 8.28 2.68
N LEU A 201 20.35 8.80 3.14
CA LEU A 201 19.15 8.89 2.29
C LEU A 201 19.40 9.67 1.00
N ALA A 202 20.09 10.82 1.11
CA ALA A 202 20.36 11.71 -0.01
C ALA A 202 21.39 11.13 -1.00
N PHE A 203 22.46 10.48 -0.52
CA PHE A 203 23.56 10.02 -1.35
C PHE A 203 23.48 8.57 -1.82
N THR A 204 22.57 7.78 -1.24
CA THR A 204 22.34 6.39 -1.64
C THR A 204 20.99 6.15 -2.29
N GLY A 205 20.02 7.03 -2.05
CA GLY A 205 18.64 6.85 -2.48
C GLY A 205 17.94 5.67 -1.79
N ALA A 206 18.45 5.18 -0.64
CA ALA A 206 17.87 4.08 0.11
C ALA A 206 16.42 4.37 0.51
N ARG A 207 15.58 3.34 0.53
CA ARG A 207 14.23 3.45 1.09
C ARG A 207 14.33 3.56 2.62
N LYS A 208 13.32 4.20 3.24
CA LYS A 208 13.26 4.36 4.70
C LYS A 208 13.51 3.05 5.46
N GLY A 209 12.87 1.98 5.04
CA GLY A 209 13.01 0.68 5.68
C GLY A 209 14.37 0.01 5.41
N GLU A 210 14.98 0.26 4.25
CA GLU A 210 16.35 -0.17 3.93
C GLU A 210 17.34 0.55 4.87
N LEU A 211 17.26 1.90 4.98
CA LEU A 211 18.08 2.68 5.89
C LEU A 211 17.97 2.18 7.34
N ALA A 212 16.73 1.99 7.82
CA ALA A 212 16.45 1.59 9.20
C ALA A 212 16.95 0.18 9.55
N SER A 213 17.17 -0.67 8.54
CA SER A 213 17.70 -2.04 8.72
C SER A 213 19.21 -2.17 8.59
N LEU A 214 19.93 -1.07 8.31
CA LEU A 214 21.37 -1.11 8.12
C LEU A 214 22.10 -1.45 9.42
N THR A 215 23.11 -2.30 9.27
CA THR A 215 24.09 -2.65 10.30
C THR A 215 25.50 -2.27 9.84
N TRP A 216 26.46 -2.21 10.73
CA TRP A 216 27.84 -1.92 10.35
C TRP A 216 28.44 -2.97 9.42
N LYS A 217 27.94 -4.21 9.45
CA LYS A 217 28.31 -5.29 8.54
C LYS A 217 27.98 -5.03 7.07
N ASP A 218 26.99 -4.17 6.81
CA ASP A 218 26.55 -3.87 5.45
C ASP A 218 27.50 -2.92 4.71
N PHE A 219 28.51 -2.34 5.41
CA PHE A 219 29.50 -1.44 4.85
C PHE A 219 30.85 -2.15 4.66
N ASN A 220 31.39 -2.06 3.45
CA ASN A 220 32.78 -2.38 3.17
C ASN A 220 33.58 -1.07 3.02
N PHE A 221 34.26 -0.66 4.09
CA PHE A 221 35.01 0.59 4.13
C PHE A 221 36.30 0.57 3.29
N LYS A 222 36.79 -0.63 2.89
CA LYS A 222 37.96 -0.74 2.00
C LYS A 222 37.55 -0.45 0.55
N GLU A 223 36.42 -0.98 0.14
CA GLU A 223 35.91 -0.83 -1.23
C GLU A 223 34.95 0.34 -1.37
N ASN A 224 34.65 1.07 -0.30
CA ASN A 224 33.65 2.15 -0.25
C ASN A 224 32.30 1.70 -0.78
N THR A 225 31.80 0.52 -0.36
CA THR A 225 30.52 -0.04 -0.81
C THR A 225 29.55 -0.24 0.34
N LEU A 226 28.27 -0.18 -0.01
CA LEU A 226 27.13 -0.46 0.87
C LEU A 226 26.25 -1.54 0.24
N THR A 227 26.01 -2.62 0.98
CA THR A 227 25.07 -3.68 0.61
C THR A 227 23.69 -3.37 1.16
N ILE A 228 22.69 -3.35 0.29
CA ILE A 228 21.27 -3.16 0.65
C ILE A 228 20.54 -4.43 0.28
N ASN A 229 20.25 -5.27 1.26
CA ASN A 229 19.57 -6.57 1.10
C ASN A 229 18.45 -6.80 2.10
N LYS A 230 18.25 -5.87 3.03
CA LYS A 230 17.25 -5.96 4.11
C LYS A 230 16.27 -4.77 4.05
N ASN A 231 15.10 -4.97 4.61
CA ASN A 231 14.11 -3.92 4.75
C ASN A 231 13.36 -4.07 6.08
N MET A 232 13.32 -3.02 6.86
CA MET A 232 12.55 -2.96 8.10
C MET A 232 11.13 -2.49 7.81
N ILE A 233 10.16 -3.20 8.36
CA ILE A 233 8.74 -2.84 8.30
C ILE A 233 8.14 -2.87 9.70
N ASN A 234 7.05 -2.14 9.90
CA ASN A 234 6.26 -2.24 11.11
C ASN A 234 4.90 -2.87 10.78
N VAL A 235 4.56 -3.95 11.48
CA VAL A 235 3.28 -4.66 11.37
C VAL A 235 2.68 -4.79 12.77
N GLU A 236 1.52 -4.21 12.99
CA GLU A 236 0.80 -4.22 14.28
C GLU A 236 1.66 -3.77 15.48
N GLY A 237 2.51 -2.76 15.27
CA GLY A 237 3.41 -2.25 16.30
C GLY A 237 4.71 -3.04 16.47
N LYS A 238 4.85 -4.19 15.81
CA LYS A 238 6.07 -5.00 15.83
C LYS A 238 6.98 -4.62 14.68
N THR A 239 8.25 -4.42 14.98
CA THR A 239 9.29 -4.21 13.98
C THR A 239 9.75 -5.55 13.43
N ILE A 240 9.68 -5.73 12.12
CA ILE A 240 10.12 -6.93 11.41
C ILE A 240 11.19 -6.52 10.42
N ILE A 241 12.34 -7.18 10.45
CA ILE A 241 13.38 -7.07 9.43
C ILE A 241 13.21 -8.28 8.51
N SER A 242 13.05 -8.02 7.23
CA SER A 242 12.91 -9.06 6.21
C SER A 242 13.87 -8.78 5.07
N ASP A 243 14.19 -9.81 4.31
CA ASP A 243 14.88 -9.65 3.04
C ASP A 243 14.10 -8.74 2.09
N THR A 244 14.80 -8.10 1.18
CA THR A 244 14.17 -7.23 0.18
C THR A 244 13.15 -8.01 -0.66
N LYS A 245 12.07 -7.32 -1.07
CA LYS A 245 10.90 -7.94 -1.72
C LYS A 245 11.20 -8.58 -3.08
N THR A 246 12.24 -8.13 -3.78
CA THR A 246 12.61 -8.59 -5.13
C THR A 246 14.11 -8.73 -5.23
N THR A 247 14.57 -9.59 -6.14
CA THR A 247 16.00 -9.78 -6.47
C THR A 247 16.65 -8.45 -6.88
N ALA A 248 15.94 -7.61 -7.63
CA ALA A 248 16.41 -6.28 -8.04
C ALA A 248 16.61 -5.29 -6.86
N SER A 249 15.97 -5.54 -5.72
CA SER A 249 16.14 -4.70 -4.52
C SER A 249 17.42 -5.05 -3.74
N ASN A 250 17.98 -6.25 -3.97
CA ASN A 250 19.27 -6.67 -3.39
C ASN A 250 20.39 -6.10 -4.27
N ARG A 251 21.17 -5.18 -3.73
CA ARG A 251 22.16 -4.45 -4.50
C ARG A 251 23.34 -4.00 -3.65
N VAL A 252 24.51 -3.86 -4.29
CA VAL A 252 25.71 -3.23 -3.75
C VAL A 252 25.90 -1.91 -4.48
N ILE A 253 26.06 -0.83 -3.74
CA ILE A 253 26.28 0.52 -4.28
C ILE A 253 27.57 1.11 -3.77
N PHE A 254 28.29 1.83 -4.62
CA PHE A 254 29.43 2.65 -4.21
C PHE A 254 28.95 3.90 -3.50
N ILE A 255 29.65 4.28 -2.42
CA ILE A 255 29.43 5.49 -1.66
C ILE A 255 30.67 6.40 -1.77
N ASP A 256 30.42 7.71 -1.72
CA ASP A 256 31.49 8.69 -1.81
C ASP A 256 32.37 8.72 -0.54
N LYS A 257 33.63 9.12 -0.73
CA LYS A 257 34.65 9.14 0.34
C LYS A 257 34.22 9.98 1.53
N GLU A 258 33.62 11.15 1.32
CA GLU A 258 33.15 12.02 2.41
C GLU A 258 32.08 11.32 3.27
N THR A 259 31.16 10.60 2.64
CA THR A 259 30.16 9.80 3.36
C THR A 259 30.82 8.67 4.17
N VAL A 260 31.85 8.02 3.63
CA VAL A 260 32.65 7.02 4.36
C VAL A 260 33.32 7.64 5.57
N ASP A 261 33.98 8.77 5.43
CA ASP A 261 34.67 9.45 6.52
C ASP A 261 33.71 9.86 7.66
N ILE A 262 32.54 10.34 7.30
CA ILE A 262 31.46 10.67 8.25
C ILE A 262 30.98 9.43 9.00
N LEU A 263 30.78 8.31 8.29
CA LEU A 263 30.36 7.03 8.89
C LEU A 263 31.43 6.50 9.86
N LEU A 264 32.71 6.57 9.51
CA LEU A 264 33.82 6.19 10.38
C LEU A 264 33.86 7.05 11.64
N LYS A 265 33.69 8.38 11.50
CA LYS A 265 33.57 9.30 12.64
C LYS A 265 32.40 8.92 13.55
N TYR A 266 31.22 8.63 12.97
CA TYR A 266 30.05 8.24 13.73
C TYR A 266 30.26 6.91 14.46
N ARG A 267 30.83 5.91 13.79
CA ARG A 267 31.19 4.62 14.40
C ARG A 267 32.18 4.78 15.58
N LYS A 268 33.16 5.63 15.41
CA LYS A 268 34.15 5.93 16.50
C LYS A 268 33.46 6.52 17.74
N GLN A 269 32.44 7.36 17.57
CA GLN A 269 31.69 7.92 18.70
C GLN A 269 30.81 6.85 19.44
N GLN A 270 30.40 5.80 18.75
CA GLN A 270 29.64 4.71 19.37
C GLN A 270 30.52 3.74 20.18
N GLY A 271 31.84 3.85 20.07
CA GLY A 271 32.81 2.97 20.74
C GLY A 271 32.95 1.61 20.07
N PHE A 272 33.34 0.59 20.84
CA PHE A 272 33.49 -0.77 20.35
C PHE A 272 32.11 -1.46 20.31
N ILE A 273 31.56 -1.65 19.11
CA ILE A 273 30.26 -2.31 18.87
C ILE A 273 30.43 -3.42 17.84
N PRO A 274 29.67 -4.53 17.98
CA PRO A 274 29.62 -5.61 16.99
C PRO A 274 29.16 -5.12 15.60
N LEU A 275 29.64 -5.78 14.55
CA LEU A 275 29.27 -5.43 13.16
C LEU A 275 27.80 -5.62 12.86
N GLU A 276 27.14 -6.54 13.55
CA GLU A 276 25.72 -6.83 13.44
C GLU A 276 24.82 -5.78 14.12
N THR A 277 25.41 -4.85 14.87
CA THR A 277 24.64 -3.80 15.54
C THR A 277 24.02 -2.86 14.51
N SER A 278 22.74 -2.55 14.72
CA SER A 278 22.01 -1.55 13.93
C SER A 278 22.70 -0.18 14.05
N ILE A 279 22.87 0.50 12.92
CA ILE A 279 23.49 1.83 12.87
C ILE A 279 22.59 2.89 13.51
N PHE A 280 21.29 2.73 13.33
CA PHE A 280 20.26 3.65 13.80
C PHE A 280 19.34 2.96 14.81
N PRO A 281 18.59 3.73 15.62
CA PRO A 281 17.57 3.15 16.49
C PRO A 281 16.61 2.23 15.73
N ILE A 282 16.31 1.05 16.29
CA ILE A 282 15.39 0.08 15.70
C ILE A 282 13.94 0.58 15.86
N ASN A 283 13.67 1.73 15.27
CA ASN A 283 12.37 2.39 15.31
C ASN A 283 12.09 3.10 13.98
N MET A 284 11.13 2.58 13.22
CA MET A 284 10.72 3.13 11.93
C MET A 284 10.19 4.57 12.00
N TYR A 285 9.77 5.04 13.18
CA TYR A 285 9.24 6.39 13.37
C TYR A 285 10.32 7.42 13.66
N TRP A 286 11.50 6.99 14.14
CA TRP A 286 12.60 7.88 14.53
C TRP A 286 12.97 8.87 13.42
N ILE A 287 13.27 8.39 12.23
CA ILE A 287 13.66 9.26 11.10
C ILE A 287 12.54 10.21 10.65
N ASN A 288 11.26 9.77 10.73
CA ASN A 288 10.13 10.66 10.44
C ASN A 288 10.00 11.77 11.49
N ASN A 289 10.21 11.43 12.77
CA ASN A 289 10.15 12.39 13.86
C ASN A 289 11.32 13.39 13.77
N SER A 290 12.53 12.92 13.42
CA SER A 290 13.68 13.79 13.15
C SER A 290 13.39 14.77 12.01
N LEU A 291 12.82 14.30 10.89
CA LEU A 291 12.43 15.18 9.78
C LEU A 291 11.40 16.22 10.20
N ARG A 292 10.39 15.83 10.98
CA ARG A 292 9.38 16.77 11.51
C ARG A 292 10.01 17.81 12.45
N ALA A 293 10.96 17.41 13.29
CA ALA A 293 11.68 18.32 14.19
C ALA A 293 12.51 19.33 13.40
N ILE A 294 13.17 18.89 12.31
CA ILE A 294 13.92 19.78 11.42
C ILE A 294 13.00 20.82 10.79
N TYR A 295 11.88 20.39 10.20
CA TYR A 295 10.92 21.32 9.57
C TYR A 295 10.20 22.24 10.56
N LYS A 296 10.04 21.82 11.81
CA LYS A 296 9.53 22.66 12.88
C LYS A 296 10.52 23.75 13.26
N ALA A 297 11.81 23.41 13.34
CA ALA A 297 12.87 24.35 13.67
C ALA A 297 13.20 25.31 12.50
N TYR A 298 13.05 24.81 11.26
CA TYR A 298 13.38 25.55 10.03
C TYR A 298 12.20 25.55 9.06
N PRO A 299 11.13 26.31 9.32
CA PRO A 299 9.89 26.29 8.54
C PRO A 299 10.03 26.80 7.10
N ASN A 300 11.08 27.55 6.81
CA ASN A 300 11.37 28.06 5.45
C ASN A 300 11.92 26.96 4.51
N LEU A 301 12.40 25.85 5.04
CA LEU A 301 12.82 24.72 4.22
C LEU A 301 11.62 24.13 3.46
N ARG A 302 11.84 23.83 2.18
CA ARG A 302 10.84 23.05 1.41
C ARG A 302 10.61 21.72 2.12
N GLN A 303 9.35 21.40 2.39
CA GLN A 303 8.98 20.15 3.04
C GLN A 303 8.83 19.04 2.01
N ILE A 304 9.65 18.01 2.13
CA ILE A 304 9.53 16.76 1.37
C ILE A 304 9.36 15.57 2.33
N SER A 305 8.84 14.45 1.84
CA SER A 305 8.77 13.21 2.62
C SER A 305 10.13 12.52 2.69
N ILE A 306 10.31 11.52 3.58
CA ILE A 306 11.52 10.67 3.59
C ILE A 306 11.73 10.02 2.20
N HIS A 307 10.66 9.61 1.51
CA HIS A 307 10.77 9.08 0.16
C HIS A 307 11.19 10.16 -0.87
N GLY A 308 10.95 11.42 -0.56
CA GLY A 308 11.41 12.57 -1.36
C GLY A 308 12.93 12.64 -1.49
N PHE A 309 13.71 12.18 -0.50
CA PHE A 309 15.18 12.10 -0.61
C PHE A 309 15.62 11.12 -1.70
N ARG A 310 14.92 10.00 -1.85
CA ARG A 310 15.16 9.06 -2.95
C ARG A 310 14.80 9.68 -4.31
N HIS A 311 13.71 10.45 -4.39
CA HIS A 311 13.38 11.22 -5.60
C HIS A 311 14.45 12.27 -5.88
N THR A 312 14.95 12.96 -4.85
CA THR A 312 16.05 13.93 -4.95
C THR A 312 17.30 13.26 -5.51
N HIS A 313 17.74 12.14 -4.92
CA HIS A 313 18.89 11.38 -5.37
C HIS A 313 18.79 11.01 -6.86
N ALA A 314 17.64 10.46 -7.22
CA ALA A 314 17.35 10.07 -8.59
C ALA A 314 17.40 11.28 -9.55
N THR A 315 16.74 12.38 -9.20
CA THR A 315 16.70 13.61 -10.01
C THR A 315 18.09 14.20 -10.22
N LEU A 316 18.88 14.32 -9.14
CA LEU A 316 20.23 14.89 -9.21
C LEU A 316 21.20 14.00 -10.00
N LEU A 317 21.09 12.66 -9.91
CA LEU A 317 21.86 11.76 -10.80
C LEU A 317 21.48 11.95 -12.27
N TYR A 318 20.22 12.10 -12.58
CA TYR A 318 19.78 12.35 -13.94
C TYR A 318 20.25 13.72 -14.46
N GLU A 319 20.18 14.77 -13.64
CA GLU A 319 20.71 16.11 -13.95
C GLU A 319 22.22 16.09 -14.16
N SER A 320 22.96 15.23 -13.41
CA SER A 320 24.40 15.07 -13.58
C SER A 320 24.82 14.25 -14.82
N GLY A 321 23.86 13.74 -15.60
CA GLY A 321 24.13 13.03 -16.85
C GLY A 321 24.16 11.51 -16.74
N VAL A 322 23.92 10.92 -15.57
CA VAL A 322 23.84 9.45 -15.41
C VAL A 322 22.64 8.92 -16.17
N ASN A 323 22.83 7.80 -16.88
CA ASN A 323 21.74 7.22 -17.67
C ASN A 323 20.65 6.59 -16.77
N VAL A 324 19.43 6.51 -17.31
CA VAL A 324 18.25 6.07 -16.52
C VAL A 324 18.37 4.61 -16.07
N LYS A 325 19.06 3.76 -16.81
CA LYS A 325 19.27 2.34 -16.48
C LYS A 325 20.13 2.23 -15.23
N ASP A 326 21.27 2.95 -15.18
CA ASP A 326 22.19 2.92 -14.04
C ASP A 326 21.53 3.51 -12.78
N ILE A 327 20.72 4.58 -12.93
CA ILE A 327 19.91 5.13 -11.85
C ILE A 327 18.91 4.08 -11.34
N SER A 328 18.23 3.37 -12.24
CA SER A 328 17.26 2.34 -11.89
C SER A 328 17.91 1.18 -11.12
N GLU A 329 19.06 0.71 -11.58
CA GLU A 329 19.87 -0.34 -10.92
C GLU A 329 20.35 0.11 -9.54
N ARG A 330 20.93 1.32 -9.45
CA ARG A 330 21.39 1.90 -8.18
C ARG A 330 20.25 2.03 -7.15
N LEU A 331 19.07 2.38 -7.60
CA LEU A 331 17.90 2.49 -6.75
C LEU A 331 17.25 1.12 -6.44
N GLY A 332 17.51 0.09 -7.22
CA GLY A 332 16.85 -1.22 -7.11
C GLY A 332 15.36 -1.13 -7.50
N HIS A 333 15.07 -0.54 -8.66
CA HIS A 333 13.74 -0.58 -9.27
C HIS A 333 13.62 -1.84 -10.11
N SER A 334 12.53 -2.60 -9.92
CA SER A 334 12.23 -3.78 -10.74
C SER A 334 11.77 -3.44 -12.16
N ASP A 335 11.37 -2.20 -12.38
CA ASP A 335 10.92 -1.69 -13.67
C ASP A 335 11.53 -0.29 -13.92
N VAL A 336 12.24 -0.15 -15.02
CA VAL A 336 12.88 1.12 -15.45
C VAL A 336 11.83 2.21 -15.68
N ASN A 337 10.61 1.85 -16.04
CA ASN A 337 9.51 2.80 -16.22
C ASN A 337 9.18 3.57 -14.94
N ILE A 338 9.42 2.99 -13.76
CA ILE A 338 9.27 3.70 -12.49
C ILE A 338 10.23 4.89 -12.44
N THR A 339 11.45 4.70 -12.92
CA THR A 339 12.47 5.73 -13.00
C THR A 339 12.12 6.75 -14.09
N LEU A 340 11.74 6.31 -15.28
CA LEU A 340 11.34 7.17 -16.41
C LEU A 340 10.17 8.10 -16.05
N ASN A 341 9.16 7.61 -15.31
CA ASN A 341 8.01 8.42 -14.90
C ASN A 341 8.38 9.58 -13.95
N ILE A 342 9.50 9.48 -13.24
CA ILE A 342 10.01 10.58 -12.40
C ILE A 342 10.54 11.70 -13.29
N TYR A 343 11.07 11.37 -14.47
CA TYR A 343 11.82 12.29 -15.35
C TYR A 343 11.04 12.81 -16.55
N THR A 344 9.81 12.40 -16.78
CA THR A 344 8.97 12.88 -17.91
C THR A 344 8.89 14.40 -18.00
N HIS A 345 9.06 15.11 -16.88
CA HIS A 345 9.06 16.57 -16.83
C HIS A 345 10.43 17.21 -17.17
N LEU A 346 11.52 16.46 -17.10
CA LEU A 346 12.89 16.94 -17.36
C LEU A 346 13.37 16.62 -18.79
N THR A 347 12.65 15.76 -19.49
CA THR A 347 13.01 15.32 -20.85
C THR A 347 12.89 16.43 -21.90
N GLU A 348 12.04 17.45 -21.70
CA GLU A 348 11.92 18.56 -22.65
C GLU A 348 13.16 19.46 -22.67
N VAL A 349 13.79 19.69 -21.51
CA VAL A 349 15.05 20.46 -21.42
C VAL A 349 16.19 19.70 -22.11
N LYS A 350 16.31 18.38 -21.86
CA LYS A 350 17.38 17.55 -22.46
C LYS A 350 17.22 17.32 -23.97
N LYS A 351 16.03 17.49 -24.55
CA LYS A 351 15.87 17.41 -26.02
C LYS A 351 16.66 18.50 -26.76
N LYS A 352 16.76 19.70 -26.20
CA LYS A 352 17.62 20.76 -26.73
C LYS A 352 19.10 20.40 -26.58
N ASP A 353 19.52 19.97 -25.38
CA ASP A 353 20.91 19.61 -25.10
C ASP A 353 21.40 18.43 -25.96
N THR A 354 20.51 17.52 -26.36
CA THR A 354 20.88 16.35 -27.18
C THR A 354 21.36 16.77 -28.57
N SER A 355 20.72 17.76 -29.17
CA SER A 355 21.15 18.28 -30.49
C SER A 355 22.50 18.97 -30.42
N ASP A 356 22.71 19.76 -29.35
CA ASP A 356 23.97 20.47 -29.14
C ASP A 356 25.13 19.52 -28.79
N LEU A 357 24.85 18.49 -27.98
CA LEU A 357 25.80 17.42 -27.69
C LEU A 357 26.19 16.62 -28.92
N PHE A 358 25.22 16.28 -29.80
CA PHE A 358 25.51 15.58 -31.04
C PHE A 358 26.33 16.46 -31.99
N ALA A 359 25.94 17.74 -32.17
CA ALA A 359 26.69 18.71 -32.97
C ALA A 359 28.13 18.85 -32.44
N LYS A 360 28.33 18.95 -31.15
CA LYS A 360 29.65 19.03 -30.50
C LYS A 360 30.47 17.75 -30.69
N TYR A 361 29.84 16.57 -30.67
CA TYR A 361 30.52 15.30 -30.91
C TYR A 361 30.94 15.15 -32.37
N MET A 362 30.14 15.68 -33.30
CA MET A 362 30.42 15.64 -34.76
C MET A 362 31.34 16.77 -35.23
N SER A 363 31.50 17.83 -34.45
CA SER A 363 32.50 18.89 -34.75
C SER A 363 33.87 18.42 -34.28
N VAL A 364 34.67 18.01 -35.26
CA VAL A 364 36.12 17.69 -35.12
C VAL A 364 36.92 18.97 -35.11
#